data_530ebac7cb353c134648fad5a51a0f9d
#
_entry.id   530ebac7cb353c134648fad5a51a0f9d
#
_cell.length_a   1.000
_cell.length_b   1.000
_cell.length_c   1.000
_cell.angle_alpha   90.00
_cell.angle_beta   90.00
_cell.angle_gamma   90.00
#
_symmetry.space_group_name_H-M   'P 1'
#
loop_
_entity.id
_entity.type
_entity.pdbx_description
1 polymer ?
#
loop_
_entity_poly.entity_id
_entity_poly.type
_entity_poly.pdbx_seq_one_letter_code
_entity_poly.pdbx_strand_id
1 'polypeptide(L)'
;MSPLTDQTMSKTRKDGLYLMLLGTAIFLLLGFALERAAPVSTADFRLMYYSARCLLSHHDPYQESELRKTYQSQGGETAQDTPMTRKTETQYIYLPTAFSITVPFALMPFGVAQIAWLLATAGAMSLAAFLIWEVSAQWAPVLSGALLGLTLANCELFLAIAGPGGITIGLSVTAAWCFLRERLVLFGAFALAVSLMLKPHDAALVWLCFFLGGGAYRRRAWQTVLALIALSVPAIAWTSYVAPGWAGEFLSNLAANSAHGSLSDPGVSSAAGHGIAMIISLQTVFSFIYDNPAFYNWASYSICGLLFIVWMIKMNRTPASPASAWLALAPVSALSMLPVYHRLDDAKMLFLVIPACAMLWKRGQPLGRLAVIVTTAQILLTCAIPWALFFSLIKRLPAPSSNLGRQVLIAAQVMPAPLILLVVAVFYLWVFFRSREIVSKVA
;
A
#
# COMPACT_ATOMS: atom_id res chain seq x y z
N MET A 1 -40.89 -13.21 6.60
CA MET A 1 -39.76 -13.64 5.75
C MET A 1 -39.80 -15.15 5.65
N SER A 2 -39.78 -15.74 4.46
CA SER A 2 -39.88 -17.20 4.31
C SER A 2 -38.56 -17.89 4.68
N PRO A 3 -38.57 -19.11 5.26
CA PRO A 3 -37.36 -19.83 5.65
C PRO A 3 -36.41 -20.12 4.48
N LEU A 4 -36.87 -20.10 3.25
CA LEU A 4 -36.09 -20.24 2.02
C LEU A 4 -35.17 -19.04 1.76
N THR A 5 -35.56 -17.80 2.16
CA THR A 5 -34.73 -16.62 1.99
C THR A 5 -33.56 -16.58 2.98
N ASP A 6 -33.75 -17.15 4.16
CA ASP A 6 -32.69 -17.17 5.20
C ASP A 6 -31.59 -18.23 4.86
N GLN A 7 -32.00 -19.40 4.32
CA GLN A 7 -31.06 -20.42 3.87
C GLN A 7 -30.24 -20.00 2.66
N THR A 8 -30.82 -19.27 1.68
CA THR A 8 -30.10 -18.75 0.50
C THR A 8 -29.14 -17.65 0.87
N MET A 9 -29.52 -16.74 1.78
CA MET A 9 -28.59 -15.71 2.29
C MET A 9 -27.41 -16.32 3.07
N SER A 10 -27.66 -17.35 3.87
CA SER A 10 -26.60 -18.07 4.58
C SER A 10 -25.63 -18.77 3.61
N LYS A 11 -26.12 -19.38 2.53
CA LYS A 11 -25.29 -20.03 1.49
C LYS A 11 -24.40 -19.04 0.76
N THR A 12 -24.96 -17.95 0.22
CA THR A 12 -24.19 -16.93 -0.53
C THR A 12 -23.11 -16.27 0.34
N ARG A 13 -23.38 -16.10 1.64
CA ARG A 13 -22.38 -15.58 2.58
C ARG A 13 -21.24 -16.57 2.79
N LYS A 14 -21.50 -17.86 2.89
CA LYS A 14 -20.46 -18.91 2.95
C LYS A 14 -19.64 -18.98 1.66
N ASP A 15 -20.28 -18.91 0.50
CA ASP A 15 -19.59 -18.93 -0.79
C ASP A 15 -18.62 -17.75 -0.92
N GLY A 16 -19.04 -16.56 -0.52
CA GLY A 16 -18.15 -15.37 -0.49
C GLY A 16 -16.97 -15.54 0.47
N LEU A 17 -17.22 -16.10 1.66
CA LEU A 17 -16.15 -16.41 2.62
C LEU A 17 -15.14 -17.41 2.05
N TYR A 18 -15.61 -18.48 1.40
CA TYR A 18 -14.73 -19.47 0.77
C TYR A 18 -13.86 -18.86 -0.32
N LEU A 19 -14.39 -17.98 -1.15
CA LEU A 19 -13.59 -17.27 -2.18
C LEU A 19 -12.50 -16.40 -1.56
N MET A 20 -12.80 -15.68 -0.49
CA MET A 20 -11.80 -14.90 0.24
C MET A 20 -10.74 -15.80 0.88
N LEU A 21 -11.15 -16.91 1.53
CA LEU A 21 -10.22 -17.86 2.16
C LEU A 21 -9.32 -18.55 1.12
N LEU A 22 -9.85 -18.86 -0.06
CA LEU A 22 -9.06 -19.37 -1.18
C LEU A 22 -7.98 -18.38 -1.59
N GLY A 23 -8.33 -17.09 -1.74
CA GLY A 23 -7.36 -16.04 -2.03
C GLY A 23 -6.30 -15.90 -0.93
N THR A 24 -6.71 -16.02 0.34
CA THR A 24 -5.77 -16.03 1.49
C THR A 24 -4.81 -17.21 1.40
N ALA A 25 -5.30 -18.39 1.09
CA ALA A 25 -4.46 -19.58 0.93
C ALA A 25 -3.45 -19.42 -0.22
N ILE A 26 -3.89 -18.88 -1.37
CA ILE A 26 -3.02 -18.58 -2.50
C ILE A 26 -1.94 -17.55 -2.10
N PHE A 27 -2.32 -16.48 -1.43
CA PHE A 27 -1.39 -15.47 -0.90
C PHE A 27 -0.28 -16.10 -0.05
N LEU A 28 -0.67 -16.92 0.93
CA LEU A 28 0.29 -17.53 1.84
C LEU A 28 1.19 -18.54 1.10
N LEU A 29 0.63 -19.40 0.26
CA LEU A 29 1.38 -20.40 -0.48
C LEU A 29 2.37 -19.76 -1.46
N LEU A 30 1.91 -18.83 -2.30
CA LEU A 30 2.78 -18.16 -3.27
C LEU A 30 3.78 -17.25 -2.58
N GLY A 31 3.37 -16.51 -1.55
CA GLY A 31 4.25 -15.60 -0.84
C GLY A 31 5.41 -16.32 -0.16
N PHE A 32 5.16 -17.39 0.57
CA PHE A 32 6.21 -18.21 1.18
C PHE A 32 7.03 -19.00 0.15
N ALA A 33 6.42 -19.43 -0.97
CA ALA A 33 7.18 -20.08 -2.04
C ALA A 33 8.15 -19.10 -2.71
N LEU A 34 7.72 -17.87 -3.00
CA LEU A 34 8.56 -16.83 -3.58
C LEU A 34 9.64 -16.35 -2.60
N GLU A 35 9.31 -16.20 -1.32
CA GLU A 35 10.27 -15.86 -0.29
C GLU A 35 11.43 -16.86 -0.26
N ARG A 36 11.14 -18.16 -0.36
CA ARG A 36 12.19 -19.21 -0.39
C ARG A 36 12.92 -19.30 -1.71
N ALA A 37 12.27 -18.98 -2.82
CA ALA A 37 12.85 -19.10 -4.16
C ALA A 37 13.64 -17.85 -4.60
N ALA A 38 13.35 -16.67 -4.03
CA ALA A 38 13.98 -15.43 -4.43
C ALA A 38 15.43 -15.35 -3.91
N PRO A 39 16.42 -15.03 -4.78
CA PRO A 39 17.82 -14.88 -4.37
C PRO A 39 18.01 -13.78 -3.30
N VAL A 40 17.15 -12.77 -3.32
CA VAL A 40 17.17 -11.61 -2.41
C VAL A 40 15.83 -11.53 -1.72
N SER A 41 15.46 -12.60 -1.01
CA SER A 41 14.25 -12.60 -0.21
C SER A 41 14.37 -11.63 0.97
N THR A 42 13.25 -11.01 1.33
CA THR A 42 13.11 -10.13 2.50
C THR A 42 14.08 -8.93 2.55
N ALA A 43 14.48 -8.40 1.39
CA ALA A 43 15.45 -7.31 1.29
C ALA A 43 15.05 -6.07 2.12
N ASP A 44 13.79 -5.66 2.06
CA ASP A 44 13.32 -4.51 2.83
C ASP A 44 13.34 -4.77 4.34
N PHE A 45 12.97 -5.99 4.77
CA PHE A 45 13.05 -6.34 6.19
C PHE A 45 14.50 -6.42 6.66
N ARG A 46 15.43 -6.95 5.83
CA ARG A 46 16.87 -6.94 6.14
C ARG A 46 17.37 -5.52 6.39
N LEU A 47 17.04 -4.58 5.51
CA LEU A 47 17.40 -3.18 5.69
C LEU A 47 16.89 -2.65 7.03
N MET A 48 15.61 -2.86 7.35
CA MET A 48 15.01 -2.38 8.60
C MET A 48 15.63 -3.06 9.85
N TYR A 49 15.86 -4.36 9.78
CA TYR A 49 16.44 -5.14 10.86
C TYR A 49 17.88 -4.72 11.16
N TYR A 50 18.74 -4.66 10.14
CA TYR A 50 20.16 -4.30 10.35
C TYR A 50 20.33 -2.82 10.70
N SER A 51 19.46 -1.93 10.21
CA SER A 51 19.44 -0.53 10.66
C SER A 51 19.08 -0.41 12.14
N ALA A 52 18.10 -1.19 12.60
CA ALA A 52 17.77 -1.24 14.03
C ALA A 52 18.91 -1.87 14.87
N ARG A 53 19.59 -2.89 14.35
CA ARG A 53 20.80 -3.47 14.99
C ARG A 53 21.95 -2.46 15.06
N CYS A 54 22.15 -1.66 14.01
CA CYS A 54 23.13 -0.60 13.95
C CYS A 54 22.86 0.43 15.08
N LEU A 55 21.62 0.89 15.20
CA LEU A 55 21.20 1.80 16.26
C LEU A 55 21.36 1.20 17.67
N LEU A 56 21.02 -0.08 17.87
CA LEU A 56 21.22 -0.81 19.13
C LEU A 56 22.71 -0.93 19.52
N SER A 57 23.58 -0.96 18.52
CA SER A 57 25.04 -0.97 18.71
C SER A 57 25.64 0.43 18.88
N HIS A 58 24.80 1.47 19.04
CA HIS A 58 25.20 2.89 19.12
C HIS A 58 25.96 3.39 17.89
N HIS A 59 25.64 2.86 16.70
CA HIS A 59 26.15 3.34 15.42
C HIS A 59 25.05 4.04 14.63
N ASP A 60 25.44 4.92 13.69
CA ASP A 60 24.49 5.69 12.88
C ASP A 60 23.90 4.86 11.75
N PRO A 61 22.59 4.51 11.77
CA PRO A 61 21.96 3.71 10.73
C PRO A 61 21.73 4.45 9.42
N TYR A 62 21.90 5.77 9.38
CA TYR A 62 21.75 6.59 8.17
C TYR A 62 23.07 6.76 7.42
N GLN A 63 24.20 6.45 8.05
CA GLN A 63 25.51 6.38 7.40
C GLN A 63 25.71 5.00 6.73
N GLU A 64 25.80 4.99 5.39
CA GLU A 64 25.98 3.76 4.61
C GLU A 64 27.16 2.92 5.11
N SER A 65 28.28 3.57 5.47
CA SER A 65 29.49 2.87 5.92
C SER A 65 29.30 2.12 7.25
N GLU A 66 28.57 2.69 8.20
CA GLU A 66 28.30 2.07 9.50
C GLU A 66 27.25 0.97 9.39
N LEU A 67 26.19 1.24 8.64
CA LEU A 67 25.17 0.24 8.37
C LEU A 67 25.75 -0.97 7.64
N ARG A 68 26.61 -0.75 6.64
CA ARG A 68 27.29 -1.82 5.89
C ARG A 68 28.19 -2.65 6.81
N LYS A 69 28.98 -2.03 7.71
CA LYS A 69 29.80 -2.77 8.69
C LYS A 69 28.92 -3.64 9.59
N THR A 70 27.81 -3.12 10.08
CA THR A 70 26.86 -3.90 10.90
C THR A 70 26.27 -5.07 10.12
N TYR A 71 25.88 -4.84 8.87
CA TYR A 71 25.35 -5.87 7.97
C TYR A 71 26.36 -7.01 7.74
N GLN A 72 27.61 -6.66 7.41
CA GLN A 72 28.69 -7.64 7.19
C GLN A 72 29.06 -8.42 8.46
N SER A 73 29.25 -7.71 9.57
CA SER A 73 29.68 -8.34 10.83
C SER A 73 28.66 -9.32 11.41
N GLN A 74 27.39 -9.19 11.04
CA GLN A 74 26.28 -10.02 11.53
C GLN A 74 25.79 -11.07 10.52
N GLY A 75 26.57 -11.31 9.44
CA GLY A 75 26.28 -12.34 8.45
C GLY A 75 25.13 -12.00 7.49
N GLY A 76 24.84 -10.70 7.33
CA GLY A 76 23.81 -10.23 6.40
C GLY A 76 24.22 -10.37 4.92
N GLU A 77 25.51 -10.29 4.61
CA GLU A 77 26.03 -10.45 3.24
C GLU A 77 25.96 -11.92 2.80
N THR A 78 25.39 -12.13 1.61
CA THR A 78 25.35 -13.44 0.96
C THR A 78 26.19 -13.43 -0.32
N ALA A 79 26.68 -14.61 -0.77
CA ALA A 79 27.40 -14.73 -2.03
C ALA A 79 26.56 -14.32 -3.28
N GLN A 80 25.25 -14.18 -3.09
CA GLN A 80 24.30 -13.82 -4.16
C GLN A 80 24.03 -12.31 -4.22
N ASP A 81 24.57 -11.50 -3.27
CA ASP A 81 24.36 -10.06 -3.25
C ASP A 81 25.04 -9.37 -4.42
N THR A 82 24.24 -8.78 -5.30
CA THR A 82 24.74 -7.93 -6.38
C THR A 82 25.09 -6.53 -5.83
N PRO A 83 25.91 -5.74 -6.54
CA PRO A 83 26.19 -4.35 -6.12
C PRO A 83 24.91 -3.52 -5.93
N MET A 84 23.86 -3.80 -6.71
CA MET A 84 22.58 -3.13 -6.63
C MET A 84 21.80 -3.52 -5.36
N THR A 85 21.75 -4.81 -5.02
CA THR A 85 21.11 -5.30 -3.80
C THR A 85 21.82 -4.79 -2.56
N ARG A 86 23.16 -4.78 -2.55
CA ARG A 86 23.97 -4.21 -1.46
C ARG A 86 23.64 -2.74 -1.21
N LYS A 87 23.49 -1.94 -2.28
CA LYS A 87 23.13 -0.53 -2.14
C LYS A 87 21.72 -0.37 -1.55
N THR A 88 20.77 -1.18 -2.00
CA THR A 88 19.39 -1.13 -1.49
C THR A 88 19.31 -1.51 -0.01
N GLU A 89 20.14 -2.47 0.43
CA GLU A 89 20.13 -2.99 1.80
C GLU A 89 20.99 -2.16 2.79
N THR A 90 21.74 -1.18 2.31
CA THR A 90 22.61 -0.33 3.16
C THR A 90 22.28 1.16 3.11
N GLN A 91 21.23 1.56 2.39
CA GLN A 91 20.79 2.94 2.34
C GLN A 91 19.44 3.08 3.06
N TYR A 92 19.47 3.45 4.33
CA TYR A 92 18.26 3.57 5.15
C TYR A 92 17.45 4.83 4.81
N ILE A 93 16.19 4.62 4.41
CA ILE A 93 15.29 5.67 3.91
C ILE A 93 13.98 5.80 4.74
N TYR A 94 13.89 5.12 5.87
CA TYR A 94 12.74 5.24 6.74
C TYR A 94 12.98 6.28 7.84
N LEU A 95 11.89 6.89 8.33
CA LEU A 95 11.97 7.82 9.46
C LEU A 95 12.40 7.12 10.75
N PRO A 96 13.01 7.83 11.72
CA PRO A 96 13.38 7.27 13.02
C PRO A 96 12.21 6.63 13.76
N THR A 97 10.98 7.08 13.49
CA THR A 97 9.75 6.52 14.06
C THR A 97 9.61 5.03 13.81
N ALA A 98 10.11 4.52 12.68
CA ALA A 98 10.07 3.09 12.35
C ALA A 98 10.86 2.24 13.35
N PHE A 99 11.88 2.79 14.05
CA PHE A 99 12.66 2.05 15.03
C PHE A 99 11.83 1.60 16.24
N SER A 100 10.79 2.32 16.65
CA SER A 100 9.88 1.85 17.70
C SER A 100 9.24 0.50 17.37
N ILE A 101 9.08 0.21 16.09
CA ILE A 101 8.47 -1.04 15.61
C ILE A 101 9.54 -2.09 15.27
N THR A 102 10.69 -1.68 14.74
CA THR A 102 11.70 -2.63 14.23
C THR A 102 12.69 -3.08 15.30
N VAL A 103 12.96 -2.25 16.32
CA VAL A 103 13.87 -2.59 17.42
C VAL A 103 13.46 -3.87 18.17
N PRO A 104 12.19 -4.11 18.52
CA PRO A 104 11.78 -5.38 19.13
C PRO A 104 12.16 -6.61 18.30
N PHE A 105 12.07 -6.53 16.98
CA PHE A 105 12.52 -7.61 16.09
C PHE A 105 14.05 -7.71 16.05
N ALA A 106 14.74 -6.58 16.06
CA ALA A 106 16.20 -6.56 16.07
C ALA A 106 16.84 -7.12 17.34
N LEU A 107 16.10 -7.27 18.43
CA LEU A 107 16.56 -7.97 19.64
C LEU A 107 16.57 -9.49 19.49
N MET A 108 15.90 -10.04 18.47
CA MET A 108 15.85 -11.47 18.17
C MET A 108 16.94 -11.86 17.15
N PRO A 109 17.35 -13.14 17.08
CA PRO A 109 18.13 -13.64 15.95
C PRO A 109 17.38 -13.41 14.62
N PHE A 110 18.11 -13.10 13.54
CA PHE A 110 17.52 -12.70 12.24
C PHE A 110 16.43 -13.67 11.77
N GLY A 111 16.68 -14.97 11.75
CA GLY A 111 15.69 -15.95 11.25
C GLY A 111 14.39 -15.97 12.06
N VAL A 112 14.46 -15.78 13.39
CA VAL A 112 13.26 -15.67 14.25
C VAL A 112 12.52 -14.37 13.97
N ALA A 113 13.25 -13.27 13.87
CA ALA A 113 12.70 -11.95 13.55
C ALA A 113 12.02 -11.93 12.16
N GLN A 114 12.64 -12.56 11.18
CA GLN A 114 12.11 -12.71 9.82
C GLN A 114 10.78 -13.47 9.84
N ILE A 115 10.72 -14.63 10.48
CA ILE A 115 9.48 -15.41 10.61
C ILE A 115 8.40 -14.59 11.32
N ALA A 116 8.73 -13.93 12.42
CA ALA A 116 7.77 -13.11 13.16
C ALA A 116 7.24 -11.94 12.32
N TRP A 117 8.10 -11.27 11.52
CA TRP A 117 7.70 -10.21 10.60
C TRP A 117 6.80 -10.70 9.49
N LEU A 118 7.13 -11.85 8.87
CA LEU A 118 6.31 -12.47 7.83
C LEU A 118 4.93 -12.89 8.38
N LEU A 119 4.87 -13.45 9.58
CA LEU A 119 3.61 -13.79 10.24
C LEU A 119 2.79 -12.55 10.59
N ALA A 120 3.43 -11.48 11.06
CA ALA A 120 2.76 -10.20 11.32
C ALA A 120 2.18 -9.61 10.03
N THR A 121 2.93 -9.64 8.92
CA THR A 121 2.47 -9.19 7.60
C THR A 121 1.30 -10.03 7.09
N ALA A 122 1.43 -11.35 7.12
CA ALA A 122 0.38 -12.29 6.71
C ALA A 122 -0.89 -12.13 7.55
N GLY A 123 -0.72 -12.01 8.86
CA GLY A 123 -1.82 -11.79 9.81
C GLY A 123 -2.53 -10.47 9.59
N ALA A 124 -1.78 -9.36 9.43
CA ALA A 124 -2.35 -8.03 9.20
C ALA A 124 -3.17 -7.97 7.90
N MET A 125 -2.65 -8.54 6.80
CA MET A 125 -3.35 -8.57 5.51
C MET A 125 -4.58 -9.47 5.54
N SER A 126 -4.49 -10.65 6.12
CA SER A 126 -5.61 -11.58 6.23
C SER A 126 -6.72 -11.04 7.13
N LEU A 127 -6.36 -10.41 8.25
CA LEU A 127 -7.29 -9.74 9.14
C LEU A 127 -7.99 -8.57 8.43
N ALA A 128 -7.24 -7.72 7.75
CA ALA A 128 -7.80 -6.59 6.99
C ALA A 128 -8.83 -7.09 5.96
N ALA A 129 -8.50 -8.11 5.19
CA ALA A 129 -9.41 -8.69 4.22
C ALA A 129 -10.68 -9.26 4.87
N PHE A 130 -10.54 -9.96 5.99
CA PHE A 130 -11.69 -10.49 6.74
C PHE A 130 -12.60 -9.37 7.26
N LEU A 131 -12.03 -8.29 7.80
CA LEU A 131 -12.79 -7.14 8.32
C LEU A 131 -13.52 -6.39 7.19
N ILE A 132 -12.87 -6.22 6.03
CA ILE A 132 -13.52 -5.64 4.83
C ILE A 132 -14.62 -6.57 4.30
N TRP A 133 -14.39 -7.90 4.29
CA TRP A 133 -15.43 -8.84 3.91
C TRP A 133 -16.65 -8.78 4.84
N GLU A 134 -16.42 -8.73 6.15
CA GLU A 134 -17.50 -8.61 7.15
C GLU A 134 -18.40 -7.39 6.87
N VAL A 135 -17.79 -6.26 6.53
CA VAL A 135 -18.51 -5.04 6.16
C VAL A 135 -19.22 -5.19 4.82
N SER A 136 -18.52 -5.67 3.80
CA SER A 136 -19.01 -5.67 2.41
C SER A 136 -20.04 -6.77 2.14
N ALA A 137 -19.96 -7.88 2.88
CA ALA A 137 -20.84 -9.03 2.74
C ALA A 137 -22.33 -8.72 3.07
N GLN A 138 -22.61 -7.65 3.79
CA GLN A 138 -23.97 -7.19 4.03
C GLN A 138 -24.66 -6.69 2.74
N TRP A 139 -23.89 -6.27 1.74
CA TRP A 139 -24.40 -5.78 0.46
C TRP A 139 -24.25 -6.79 -0.68
N ALA A 140 -23.08 -7.40 -0.82
CA ALA A 140 -22.75 -8.30 -1.93
C ALA A 140 -21.72 -9.36 -1.50
N PRO A 141 -22.13 -10.42 -0.75
CA PRO A 141 -21.20 -11.35 -0.12
C PRO A 141 -20.29 -12.09 -1.11
N VAL A 142 -20.84 -12.63 -2.20
CA VAL A 142 -20.04 -13.37 -3.20
C VAL A 142 -19.10 -12.46 -3.96
N LEU A 143 -19.59 -11.29 -4.42
CA LEU A 143 -18.76 -10.31 -5.11
C LEU A 143 -17.61 -9.82 -4.21
N SER A 144 -17.92 -9.49 -2.96
CA SER A 144 -16.91 -9.04 -2.00
C SER A 144 -15.86 -10.11 -1.73
N GLY A 145 -16.29 -11.35 -1.56
CA GLY A 145 -15.37 -12.48 -1.40
C GLY A 145 -14.49 -12.70 -2.62
N ALA A 146 -15.04 -12.60 -3.82
CA ALA A 146 -14.30 -12.73 -5.07
C ALA A 146 -13.26 -11.62 -5.26
N LEU A 147 -13.64 -10.35 -5.04
CA LEU A 147 -12.73 -9.21 -5.15
C LEU A 147 -11.60 -9.26 -4.11
N LEU A 148 -11.95 -9.62 -2.86
CA LEU A 148 -10.96 -9.78 -1.79
C LEU A 148 -10.05 -10.97 -2.05
N GLY A 149 -10.60 -12.11 -2.48
CA GLY A 149 -9.83 -13.29 -2.83
C GLY A 149 -8.83 -12.99 -3.97
N LEU A 150 -9.30 -12.29 -5.01
CA LEU A 150 -8.45 -11.88 -6.12
C LEU A 150 -7.35 -10.89 -5.67
N THR A 151 -7.67 -9.93 -4.80
CA THR A 151 -6.69 -8.99 -4.26
C THR A 151 -5.65 -9.70 -3.39
N LEU A 152 -6.09 -10.59 -2.48
CA LEU A 152 -5.19 -11.36 -1.62
C LEU A 152 -4.28 -12.29 -2.42
N ALA A 153 -4.82 -12.99 -3.42
CA ALA A 153 -4.02 -13.87 -4.28
C ALA A 153 -2.86 -13.15 -4.99
N ASN A 154 -2.88 -11.81 -4.99
CA ASN A 154 -1.84 -10.94 -5.56
C ASN A 154 -1.12 -10.10 -4.49
N CYS A 155 -1.05 -10.60 -3.25
CA CYS A 155 -0.29 -10.00 -2.15
C CYS A 155 1.06 -10.70 -1.88
N GLU A 156 1.46 -11.64 -2.72
CA GLU A 156 2.64 -12.50 -2.56
C GLU A 156 3.94 -11.71 -2.37
N LEU A 157 4.07 -10.55 -3.01
CA LEU A 157 5.25 -9.69 -2.89
C LEU A 157 5.47 -9.18 -1.47
N PHE A 158 4.43 -9.00 -0.66
CA PHE A 158 4.60 -8.58 0.74
C PHE A 158 5.36 -9.58 1.58
N LEU A 159 5.27 -10.87 1.27
CA LEU A 159 6.06 -11.90 1.94
C LEU A 159 7.43 -12.08 1.26
N ALA A 160 7.50 -12.00 -0.08
CA ALA A 160 8.75 -12.16 -0.81
C ALA A 160 9.76 -11.03 -0.51
N ILE A 161 9.33 -9.77 -0.49
CA ILE A 161 10.19 -8.59 -0.23
C ILE A 161 10.23 -8.28 1.26
N ALA A 162 9.15 -8.62 1.98
CA ALA A 162 8.95 -8.36 3.42
C ALA A 162 9.07 -6.89 3.82
N GLY A 163 8.67 -5.97 2.93
CA GLY A 163 8.60 -4.54 3.23
C GLY A 163 7.51 -4.22 4.27
N PRO A 164 7.53 -3.02 4.84
CA PRO A 164 6.56 -2.61 5.84
C PRO A 164 5.16 -2.37 5.26
N GLY A 165 5.01 -2.32 3.92
CA GLY A 165 3.76 -2.02 3.22
C GLY A 165 2.59 -2.91 3.63
N GLY A 166 2.80 -4.24 3.73
CA GLY A 166 1.75 -5.17 4.11
C GLY A 166 1.21 -4.93 5.52
N ILE A 167 2.09 -4.68 6.50
CA ILE A 167 1.69 -4.32 7.87
C ILE A 167 0.98 -2.97 7.87
N THR A 168 1.54 -1.96 7.18
CA THR A 168 0.97 -0.61 7.10
C THR A 168 -0.45 -0.62 6.53
N ILE A 169 -0.66 -1.29 5.41
CA ILE A 169 -1.96 -1.40 4.75
C ILE A 169 -2.94 -2.19 5.63
N GLY A 170 -2.51 -3.36 6.13
CA GLY A 170 -3.34 -4.19 6.98
C GLY A 170 -3.84 -3.47 8.23
N LEU A 171 -2.96 -2.72 8.90
CA LEU A 171 -3.30 -1.94 10.08
C LEU A 171 -4.14 -0.70 9.75
N SER A 172 -3.89 0.00 8.63
CA SER A 172 -4.70 1.14 8.18
C SER A 172 -6.14 0.72 7.88
N VAL A 173 -6.33 -0.40 7.19
CA VAL A 173 -7.64 -0.98 6.90
C VAL A 173 -8.35 -1.44 8.18
N THR A 174 -7.63 -2.10 9.08
CA THR A 174 -8.14 -2.50 10.40
C THR A 174 -8.58 -1.29 11.21
N ALA A 175 -7.80 -0.22 11.22
CA ALA A 175 -8.15 1.03 11.90
C ALA A 175 -9.42 1.65 11.32
N ALA A 176 -9.55 1.70 9.99
CA ALA A 176 -10.75 2.18 9.33
C ALA A 176 -11.99 1.38 9.76
N TRP A 177 -11.89 0.04 9.81
CA TRP A 177 -12.95 -0.82 10.33
C TRP A 177 -13.28 -0.51 11.79
N CYS A 178 -12.28 -0.44 12.67
CA CYS A 178 -12.47 -0.14 14.10
C CYS A 178 -13.21 1.18 14.30
N PHE A 179 -12.84 2.20 13.54
CA PHE A 179 -13.46 3.52 13.63
C PHE A 179 -14.88 3.55 13.11
N LEU A 180 -15.16 2.87 12.01
CA LEU A 180 -16.47 2.88 11.38
C LEU A 180 -17.48 1.94 12.05
N ARG A 181 -17.00 0.88 12.70
CA ARG A 181 -17.82 -0.04 13.50
C ARG A 181 -17.93 0.36 14.97
N GLU A 182 -17.18 1.38 15.40
CA GLU A 182 -17.12 1.83 16.80
C GLU A 182 -16.69 0.73 17.77
N ARG A 183 -15.87 -0.20 17.28
CA ARG A 183 -15.34 -1.33 18.05
C ARG A 183 -13.82 -1.23 18.15
N LEU A 184 -13.27 -1.53 19.32
CA LEU A 184 -11.82 -1.51 19.56
C LEU A 184 -11.15 -0.20 19.11
N VAL A 185 -11.79 0.94 19.37
CA VAL A 185 -11.39 2.26 18.85
C VAL A 185 -9.96 2.63 19.23
N LEU A 186 -9.53 2.33 20.47
CA LEU A 186 -8.15 2.59 20.91
C LEU A 186 -7.13 1.72 20.18
N PHE A 187 -7.48 0.45 19.92
CA PHE A 187 -6.65 -0.41 19.08
C PHE A 187 -6.58 0.12 17.63
N GLY A 188 -7.70 0.58 17.08
CA GLY A 188 -7.70 1.25 15.77
C GLY A 188 -6.81 2.49 15.73
N ALA A 189 -6.83 3.31 16.77
CA ALA A 189 -5.96 4.49 16.88
C ALA A 189 -4.46 4.09 16.97
N PHE A 190 -4.14 3.07 17.73
CA PHE A 190 -2.79 2.50 17.81
C PHE A 190 -2.35 1.90 16.46
N ALA A 191 -3.21 1.11 15.81
CA ALA A 191 -2.92 0.49 14.52
C ALA A 191 -2.62 1.54 13.42
N LEU A 192 -3.41 2.62 13.37
CA LEU A 192 -3.18 3.70 12.42
C LEU A 192 -1.91 4.51 12.77
N ALA A 193 -1.58 4.68 14.05
CA ALA A 193 -0.34 5.31 14.48
C ALA A 193 0.88 4.48 14.03
N VAL A 194 0.86 3.16 14.21
CA VAL A 194 1.92 2.25 13.72
C VAL A 194 2.05 2.32 12.21
N SER A 195 0.93 2.39 11.48
CA SER A 195 0.95 2.55 10.02
C SER A 195 1.63 3.86 9.60
N LEU A 196 1.31 4.97 10.27
CA LEU A 196 1.93 6.29 10.02
C LEU A 196 3.42 6.31 10.37
N MET A 197 3.86 5.52 11.35
CA MET A 197 5.27 5.41 11.70
C MET A 197 6.09 4.65 10.66
N LEU A 198 5.52 3.62 10.07
CA LEU A 198 6.19 2.76 9.09
C LEU A 198 6.20 3.37 7.69
N LYS A 199 5.02 3.79 7.19
CA LYS A 199 4.85 4.38 5.86
C LYS A 199 3.80 5.50 5.90
N PRO A 200 4.18 6.72 6.28
CA PRO A 200 3.23 7.83 6.46
C PRO A 200 2.46 8.18 5.17
N HIS A 201 3.09 8.05 4.00
CA HIS A 201 2.46 8.38 2.73
C HIS A 201 1.31 7.42 2.35
N ASP A 202 1.32 6.17 2.82
CA ASP A 202 0.22 5.22 2.62
C ASP A 202 -0.96 5.52 3.56
N ALA A 203 -0.67 5.85 4.83
CA ALA A 203 -1.67 5.93 5.89
C ALA A 203 -2.24 7.35 6.11
N ALA A 204 -1.51 8.41 5.70
CA ALA A 204 -1.86 9.79 6.03
C ALA A 204 -3.22 10.23 5.50
N LEU A 205 -3.60 9.82 4.28
CA LEU A 205 -4.90 10.20 3.72
C LEU A 205 -6.06 9.43 4.36
N VAL A 206 -5.82 8.21 4.87
CA VAL A 206 -6.80 7.49 5.70
C VAL A 206 -7.02 8.23 7.01
N TRP A 207 -5.95 8.61 7.69
CA TRP A 207 -6.02 9.44 8.90
C TRP A 207 -6.76 10.76 8.64
N LEU A 208 -6.43 11.46 7.57
CA LEU A 208 -7.03 12.73 7.21
C LEU A 208 -8.53 12.60 6.90
N CYS A 209 -8.96 11.48 6.31
CA CYS A 209 -10.38 11.19 6.09
C CYS A 209 -11.16 11.22 7.41
N PHE A 210 -10.64 10.58 8.46
CA PHE A 210 -11.27 10.61 9.79
C PHE A 210 -11.15 11.98 10.46
N PHE A 211 -10.03 12.67 10.30
CA PHE A 211 -9.86 14.03 10.85
C PHE A 211 -10.88 15.02 10.28
N LEU A 212 -11.08 15.00 8.96
CA LEU A 212 -12.05 15.86 8.27
C LEU A 212 -13.52 15.42 8.48
N GLY A 213 -13.74 14.13 8.79
CA GLY A 213 -15.08 13.58 9.03
C GLY A 213 -15.83 14.19 10.23
N GLY A 214 -15.12 14.93 11.08
CA GLY A 214 -15.72 15.63 12.21
C GLY A 214 -16.18 14.72 13.35
N GLY A 215 -16.80 15.30 14.38
CA GLY A 215 -17.43 14.57 15.48
C GLY A 215 -16.54 13.48 16.11
N ALA A 216 -17.11 12.28 16.28
CA ALA A 216 -16.41 11.14 16.85
C ALA A 216 -15.19 10.71 16.00
N TYR A 217 -15.24 10.86 14.67
CA TYR A 217 -14.12 10.50 13.79
C TYR A 217 -12.90 11.39 14.01
N ARG A 218 -13.09 12.69 14.16
CA ARG A 218 -12.00 13.64 14.49
C ARG A 218 -11.38 13.32 15.84
N ARG A 219 -12.17 12.94 16.84
CA ARG A 219 -11.66 12.50 18.14
C ARG A 219 -10.75 11.27 17.99
N ARG A 220 -11.13 10.29 17.16
CA ARG A 220 -10.33 9.08 16.86
C ARG A 220 -9.04 9.42 16.13
N ALA A 221 -9.10 10.37 15.20
CA ALA A 221 -7.90 10.89 14.53
C ALA A 221 -6.93 11.57 15.52
N TRP A 222 -7.42 12.32 16.50
CA TRP A 222 -6.59 12.88 17.57
C TRP A 222 -6.01 11.80 18.48
N GLN A 223 -6.77 10.75 18.83
CA GLN A 223 -6.25 9.61 19.57
C GLN A 223 -5.09 8.92 18.82
N THR A 224 -5.20 8.83 17.49
CA THR A 224 -4.10 8.35 16.64
C THR A 224 -2.85 9.24 16.76
N VAL A 225 -3.01 10.57 16.72
CA VAL A 225 -1.88 11.51 16.87
C VAL A 225 -1.23 11.36 18.25
N LEU A 226 -2.01 11.23 19.31
CA LEU A 226 -1.46 11.02 20.65
C LEU A 226 -0.66 9.71 20.75
N ALA A 227 -1.18 8.62 20.18
CA ALA A 227 -0.47 7.34 20.10
C ALA A 227 0.81 7.46 19.24
N LEU A 228 0.72 8.16 18.09
CA LEU A 228 1.86 8.43 17.22
C LEU A 228 2.97 9.18 17.97
N ILE A 229 2.64 10.26 18.67
CA ILE A 229 3.61 11.04 19.46
C ILE A 229 4.22 10.17 20.56
N ALA A 230 3.39 9.46 21.32
CA ALA A 230 3.87 8.62 22.43
C ALA A 230 4.87 7.54 21.98
N LEU A 231 4.65 6.94 20.80
CA LEU A 231 5.53 5.92 20.24
C LEU A 231 6.75 6.52 19.51
N SER A 232 6.58 7.66 18.86
CA SER A 232 7.64 8.26 18.02
C SER A 232 8.69 9.02 18.81
N VAL A 233 8.28 9.72 19.88
CA VAL A 233 9.20 10.57 20.66
C VAL A 233 10.39 9.79 21.23
N PRO A 234 10.23 8.62 21.86
CA PRO A 234 11.37 7.85 22.35
C PRO A 234 12.34 7.43 21.24
N ALA A 235 11.83 7.00 20.09
CA ALA A 235 12.66 6.57 18.96
C ALA A 235 13.43 7.74 18.35
N ILE A 236 12.76 8.89 18.15
CA ILE A 236 13.42 10.11 17.62
C ILE A 236 14.48 10.59 18.61
N ALA A 237 14.17 10.67 19.91
CA ALA A 237 15.11 11.10 20.92
C ALA A 237 16.35 10.20 20.97
N TRP A 238 16.14 8.88 20.96
CA TRP A 238 17.25 7.92 20.95
C TRP A 238 18.07 8.01 19.65
N THR A 239 17.43 8.06 18.50
CA THR A 239 18.12 8.22 17.23
C THR A 239 18.93 9.53 17.21
N SER A 240 18.35 10.64 17.69
CA SER A 240 19.06 11.94 17.76
C SER A 240 20.24 11.93 18.75
N TYR A 241 20.19 11.09 19.76
CA TYR A 241 21.31 10.90 20.69
C TYR A 241 22.45 10.10 20.05
N VAL A 242 22.15 9.01 19.35
CA VAL A 242 23.13 8.12 18.72
C VAL A 242 23.67 8.70 17.42
N ALA A 243 22.82 9.31 16.61
CA ALA A 243 23.11 9.85 15.28
C ALA A 243 22.62 11.30 15.19
N PRO A 244 23.37 12.30 15.75
CA PRO A 244 22.93 13.70 15.77
C PRO A 244 22.67 14.30 14.38
N GLY A 245 23.34 13.76 13.33
CA GLY A 245 23.21 14.17 11.94
C GLY A 245 22.08 13.50 11.16
N TRP A 246 21.32 12.59 11.76
CA TRP A 246 20.37 11.70 11.08
C TRP A 246 19.42 12.42 10.10
N ALA A 247 18.97 13.62 10.41
CA ALA A 247 17.99 14.32 9.59
C ALA A 247 18.58 14.74 8.22
N GLY A 248 19.82 15.25 8.23
CA GLY A 248 20.53 15.59 6.98
C GLY A 248 20.87 14.35 6.15
N GLU A 249 21.31 13.28 6.81
CA GLU A 249 21.65 12.02 6.16
C GLU A 249 20.40 11.31 5.60
N PHE A 250 19.29 11.31 6.34
CA PHE A 250 18.00 10.83 5.84
C PHE A 250 17.57 11.56 4.56
N LEU A 251 17.63 12.89 4.55
CA LEU A 251 17.29 13.68 3.36
C LEU A 251 18.24 13.41 2.20
N SER A 252 19.54 13.24 2.47
CA SER A 252 20.53 12.85 1.46
C SER A 252 20.25 11.47 0.88
N ASN A 253 19.96 10.48 1.74
CA ASN A 253 19.59 9.12 1.33
C ASN A 253 18.31 9.11 0.48
N LEU A 254 17.30 9.89 0.89
CA LEU A 254 16.05 10.01 0.16
C LEU A 254 16.27 10.66 -1.22
N ALA A 255 17.08 11.72 -1.28
CA ALA A 255 17.44 12.39 -2.54
C ALA A 255 18.22 11.45 -3.47
N ALA A 256 19.19 10.69 -2.94
CA ALA A 256 19.95 9.71 -3.72
C ALA A 256 19.10 8.55 -4.23
N ASN A 257 18.11 8.09 -3.43
CA ASN A 257 17.18 7.03 -3.83
C ASN A 257 16.17 7.49 -4.90
N SER A 258 15.83 8.78 -4.94
CA SER A 258 14.90 9.38 -5.91
C SER A 258 15.60 10.13 -7.04
N ALA A 259 16.94 10.13 -7.09
CA ALA A 259 17.71 10.78 -8.14
C ALA A 259 17.40 10.20 -9.52
N HIS A 260 17.50 11.01 -10.57
CA HIS A 260 17.28 10.55 -11.94
C HIS A 260 18.24 9.40 -12.29
N GLY A 261 17.66 8.30 -12.80
CA GLY A 261 18.37 7.06 -13.05
C GLY A 261 18.49 6.11 -11.86
N SER A 262 17.94 6.45 -10.69
CA SER A 262 17.93 5.56 -9.52
C SER A 262 16.77 4.54 -9.57
N LEU A 263 16.76 3.61 -8.60
CA LEU A 263 15.76 2.53 -8.52
C LEU A 263 14.32 3.05 -8.30
N SER A 264 14.17 4.20 -7.65
CA SER A 264 12.86 4.81 -7.35
C SER A 264 12.52 5.99 -8.26
N ASP A 265 13.32 6.24 -9.30
CA ASP A 265 13.04 7.25 -10.31
C ASP A 265 11.84 6.83 -11.18
N PRO A 266 10.77 7.62 -11.28
CA PRO A 266 9.65 7.36 -12.17
C PRO A 266 9.95 7.69 -13.65
N GLY A 267 11.14 8.22 -13.96
CA GLY A 267 11.56 8.57 -15.32
C GLY A 267 11.69 7.34 -16.22
N VAL A 268 11.16 7.42 -17.46
CA VAL A 268 11.19 6.30 -18.42
C VAL A 268 12.60 5.97 -18.92
N SER A 269 13.54 6.91 -18.83
CA SER A 269 14.96 6.70 -19.15
C SER A 269 15.77 6.16 -17.96
N SER A 270 15.14 5.91 -16.83
CA SER A 270 15.79 5.37 -15.64
C SER A 270 16.58 4.10 -15.95
N ALA A 271 17.78 4.00 -15.40
CA ALA A 271 18.62 2.81 -15.53
C ALA A 271 17.97 1.53 -14.97
N ALA A 272 16.99 1.69 -14.09
CA ALA A 272 16.13 0.63 -13.58
C ALA A 272 14.95 0.29 -14.53
N GLY A 273 15.10 0.48 -15.84
CA GLY A 273 14.03 0.29 -16.83
C GLY A 273 13.24 -1.02 -16.72
N HIS A 274 13.81 -2.03 -16.08
CA HIS A 274 13.10 -3.28 -15.73
C HIS A 274 12.24 -3.16 -14.48
N GLY A 275 12.48 -2.16 -13.62
CA GLY A 275 11.70 -1.89 -12.40
C GLY A 275 10.63 -0.81 -12.56
N ILE A 276 10.70 0.01 -13.62
CA ILE A 276 9.79 1.15 -13.81
C ILE A 276 8.33 0.72 -13.96
N ALA A 277 8.06 -0.43 -14.55
CA ALA A 277 6.72 -0.99 -14.68
C ALA A 277 6.08 -1.37 -13.32
N MET A 278 6.88 -1.44 -12.26
CA MET A 278 6.40 -1.67 -10.89
C MET A 278 6.03 -0.36 -10.17
N ILE A 279 6.35 0.79 -10.76
CA ILE A 279 6.03 2.12 -10.20
C ILE A 279 4.64 2.54 -10.70
N ILE A 280 3.76 2.87 -9.77
CA ILE A 280 2.34 3.15 -10.05
C ILE A 280 1.96 4.62 -9.85
N SER A 281 2.93 5.51 -9.70
CA SER A 281 2.68 6.95 -9.60
C SER A 281 2.34 7.58 -10.94
N LEU A 282 1.57 8.66 -10.93
CA LEU A 282 1.21 9.41 -12.14
C LEU A 282 2.42 10.10 -12.79
N GLN A 283 3.49 10.31 -12.02
CA GLN A 283 4.78 10.80 -12.52
C GLN A 283 5.31 9.94 -13.68
N THR A 284 5.15 8.61 -13.61
CA THR A 284 5.58 7.67 -14.65
C THR A 284 4.84 7.91 -15.99
N VAL A 285 3.57 8.29 -15.95
CA VAL A 285 2.81 8.64 -17.16
C VAL A 285 3.34 9.92 -17.77
N PHE A 286 3.61 10.94 -16.96
CA PHE A 286 4.12 12.21 -17.45
C PHE A 286 5.57 12.13 -17.92
N SER A 287 6.39 11.28 -17.30
CA SER A 287 7.78 11.06 -17.74
C SER A 287 7.84 10.46 -19.16
N PHE A 288 6.83 9.70 -19.57
CA PHE A 288 6.71 9.22 -20.95
C PHE A 288 6.50 10.34 -21.97
N ILE A 289 5.85 11.44 -21.57
CA ILE A 289 5.66 12.62 -22.41
C ILE A 289 6.93 13.45 -22.46
N TYR A 290 7.51 13.74 -21.31
CA TYR A 290 8.76 14.47 -21.15
C TYR A 290 9.50 14.02 -19.91
N ASP A 291 10.63 13.33 -20.10
CA ASP A 291 11.43 12.72 -19.04
C ASP A 291 12.32 13.77 -18.35
N ASN A 292 11.65 14.65 -17.60
CA ASN A 292 12.28 15.68 -16.80
C ASN A 292 11.61 15.71 -15.40
N PRO A 293 12.37 15.52 -14.30
CA PRO A 293 11.84 15.48 -12.94
C PRO A 293 10.98 16.70 -12.57
N ALA A 294 11.37 17.90 -12.98
CA ALA A 294 10.59 19.10 -12.69
C ALA A 294 9.21 19.05 -13.39
N PHE A 295 9.15 18.58 -14.63
CA PHE A 295 7.92 18.50 -15.39
C PHE A 295 6.97 17.43 -14.84
N TYR A 296 7.42 16.19 -14.72
CA TYR A 296 6.52 15.12 -14.32
C TYR A 296 6.07 15.22 -12.87
N ASN A 297 6.91 15.79 -11.97
CA ASN A 297 6.52 16.09 -10.60
C ASN A 297 5.45 17.19 -10.56
N TRP A 298 5.68 18.32 -11.26
CA TRP A 298 4.71 19.41 -11.29
C TRP A 298 3.36 18.97 -11.86
N ALA A 299 3.35 18.25 -12.97
CA ALA A 299 2.13 17.76 -13.62
C ALA A 299 1.36 16.78 -12.70
N SER A 300 2.06 15.82 -12.10
CA SER A 300 1.47 14.86 -11.18
C SER A 300 0.89 15.54 -9.93
N TYR A 301 1.67 16.42 -9.29
CA TYR A 301 1.21 17.12 -8.07
C TYR A 301 0.04 18.06 -8.35
N SER A 302 0.00 18.72 -9.52
CA SER A 302 -1.10 19.61 -9.87
C SER A 302 -2.42 18.85 -10.04
N ILE A 303 -2.41 17.73 -10.76
CA ILE A 303 -3.62 16.93 -10.96
C ILE A 303 -4.07 16.27 -9.66
N CYS A 304 -3.16 15.61 -8.97
CA CYS A 304 -3.48 14.95 -7.69
C CYS A 304 -3.89 15.95 -6.61
N GLY A 305 -3.23 17.10 -6.55
CA GLY A 305 -3.56 18.19 -5.63
C GLY A 305 -4.95 18.76 -5.88
N LEU A 306 -5.32 18.98 -7.16
CA LEU A 306 -6.67 19.42 -7.51
C LEU A 306 -7.74 18.41 -7.08
N LEU A 307 -7.56 17.12 -7.39
CA LEU A 307 -8.48 16.05 -7.00
C LEU A 307 -8.58 15.95 -5.47
N PHE A 308 -7.47 16.11 -4.78
CA PHE A 308 -7.40 16.09 -3.33
C PHE A 308 -8.14 17.28 -2.69
N ILE A 309 -7.97 18.50 -3.21
CA ILE A 309 -8.70 19.69 -2.76
C ILE A 309 -10.21 19.51 -2.95
N VAL A 310 -10.62 19.01 -4.12
CA VAL A 310 -12.02 18.72 -4.43
C VAL A 310 -12.59 17.67 -3.45
N TRP A 311 -11.83 16.62 -3.14
CA TRP A 311 -12.20 15.61 -2.15
C TRP A 311 -12.33 16.22 -0.74
N MET A 312 -11.35 17.04 -0.29
CA MET A 312 -11.39 17.70 1.03
C MET A 312 -12.62 18.60 1.20
N ILE A 313 -12.94 19.41 0.17
CA ILE A 313 -14.11 20.28 0.18
C ILE A 313 -15.39 19.45 0.35
N LYS A 314 -15.50 18.35 -0.40
CA LYS A 314 -16.65 17.45 -0.31
C LYS A 314 -16.71 16.76 1.06
N MET A 315 -15.59 16.29 1.59
CA MET A 315 -15.52 15.62 2.88
C MET A 315 -16.00 16.51 4.02
N ASN A 316 -15.55 17.77 4.07
CA ASN A 316 -15.97 18.75 5.07
C ASN A 316 -17.48 19.09 5.02
N ARG A 317 -18.13 18.86 3.88
CA ARG A 317 -19.58 19.14 3.67
C ARG A 317 -20.46 17.90 3.78
N THR A 318 -19.85 16.73 4.00
CA THR A 318 -20.59 15.46 4.05
C THR A 318 -20.87 15.08 5.51
N PRO A 319 -22.12 14.80 5.88
CA PRO A 319 -22.45 14.30 7.22
C PRO A 319 -21.72 13.00 7.52
N ALA A 320 -21.21 12.90 8.74
CA ALA A 320 -20.51 11.73 9.22
C ALA A 320 -21.46 10.52 9.30
N SER A 321 -21.21 9.49 8.49
CA SER A 321 -21.86 8.19 8.58
C SER A 321 -20.90 7.09 8.08
N PRO A 322 -21.04 5.84 8.54
CA PRO A 322 -20.19 4.76 8.05
C PRO A 322 -20.26 4.59 6.53
N ALA A 323 -21.44 4.69 5.93
CA ALA A 323 -21.63 4.56 4.48
C ALA A 323 -20.93 5.69 3.71
N SER A 324 -21.09 6.96 4.15
CA SER A 324 -20.42 8.09 3.52
C SER A 324 -18.89 8.02 3.67
N ALA A 325 -18.39 7.49 4.80
CA ALA A 325 -16.97 7.33 5.04
C ALA A 325 -16.35 6.26 4.12
N TRP A 326 -17.03 5.12 3.88
CA TRP A 326 -16.55 4.14 2.89
C TRP A 326 -16.50 4.73 1.48
N LEU A 327 -17.49 5.55 1.10
CA LEU A 327 -17.49 6.25 -0.18
C LEU A 327 -16.38 7.30 -0.27
N ALA A 328 -15.97 7.90 0.84
CA ALA A 328 -14.88 8.88 0.90
C ALA A 328 -13.49 8.20 0.89
N LEU A 329 -13.35 7.03 1.54
CA LEU A 329 -12.11 6.27 1.57
C LEU A 329 -11.74 5.66 0.21
N ALA A 330 -12.73 5.31 -0.61
CA ALA A 330 -12.50 4.69 -1.92
C ALA A 330 -11.65 5.56 -2.87
N PRO A 331 -11.94 6.85 -3.14
CA PRO A 331 -11.07 7.67 -3.99
C PRO A 331 -9.73 7.98 -3.32
N VAL A 332 -9.70 8.15 -1.99
CA VAL A 332 -8.48 8.48 -1.24
C VAL A 332 -7.47 7.36 -1.28
N SER A 333 -7.90 6.10 -1.25
CA SER A 333 -6.99 4.96 -1.36
C SER A 333 -6.23 4.93 -2.69
N ALA A 334 -6.82 5.38 -3.79
CA ALA A 334 -6.12 5.53 -5.07
C ALA A 334 -5.31 6.84 -5.12
N LEU A 335 -5.85 7.95 -4.59
CA LEU A 335 -5.17 9.24 -4.58
C LEU A 335 -3.89 9.23 -3.74
N SER A 336 -3.79 8.40 -2.68
CA SER A 336 -2.57 8.31 -1.87
C SER A 336 -1.36 7.85 -2.67
N MET A 337 -1.56 7.06 -3.72
CA MET A 337 -0.49 6.41 -4.48
C MET A 337 -0.07 7.18 -5.74
N LEU A 338 -0.90 8.09 -6.25
CA LEU A 338 -0.68 8.74 -7.53
C LEU A 338 0.38 9.85 -7.51
N PRO A 339 0.52 10.71 -6.47
CA PRO A 339 1.41 11.87 -6.52
C PRO A 339 2.88 11.54 -6.33
N VAL A 340 3.20 10.48 -5.59
CA VAL A 340 4.56 10.12 -5.19
C VAL A 340 4.87 8.67 -5.50
N TYR A 341 6.15 8.31 -5.42
CA TYR A 341 6.62 6.95 -5.64
C TYR A 341 5.86 5.92 -4.80
N HIS A 342 5.24 4.98 -5.49
CA HIS A 342 4.65 3.76 -4.94
C HIS A 342 4.88 2.60 -5.91
N ARG A 343 4.85 1.38 -5.37
CA ARG A 343 4.94 0.14 -6.16
C ARG A 343 3.61 -0.60 -6.23
N LEU A 344 3.54 -1.62 -7.09
CA LEU A 344 2.34 -2.45 -7.29
C LEU A 344 1.81 -3.09 -5.99
N ASP A 345 2.69 -3.43 -5.06
CA ASP A 345 2.31 -3.96 -3.75
C ASP A 345 1.53 -2.94 -2.91
N ASP A 346 1.89 -1.65 -2.96
CA ASP A 346 1.15 -0.60 -2.24
C ASP A 346 -0.30 -0.44 -2.72
N ALA A 347 -0.61 -0.86 -3.95
CA ALA A 347 -1.97 -0.83 -4.49
C ALA A 347 -2.99 -1.67 -3.69
N LYS A 348 -2.56 -2.47 -2.73
CA LYS A 348 -3.45 -3.23 -1.84
C LYS A 348 -4.18 -2.35 -0.81
N MET A 349 -3.80 -1.06 -0.68
CA MET A 349 -4.64 -0.05 -0.02
C MET A 349 -6.05 0.03 -0.62
N LEU A 350 -6.22 -0.42 -1.85
CA LEU A 350 -7.50 -0.52 -2.56
C LEU A 350 -8.49 -1.55 -1.96
N PHE A 351 -8.13 -2.28 -0.90
CA PHE A 351 -9.11 -2.96 -0.04
C PHE A 351 -10.23 -2.00 0.40
N LEU A 352 -9.90 -0.73 0.64
CA LEU A 352 -10.85 0.31 1.04
C LEU A 352 -11.89 0.68 -0.04
N VAL A 353 -11.67 0.27 -1.29
CA VAL A 353 -12.63 0.47 -2.41
C VAL A 353 -13.76 -0.56 -2.36
N ILE A 354 -13.49 -1.77 -1.85
CA ILE A 354 -14.41 -2.91 -1.96
C ILE A 354 -15.77 -2.66 -1.27
N PRO A 355 -15.85 -2.05 -0.06
CA PRO A 355 -17.14 -1.71 0.53
C PRO A 355 -17.98 -0.75 -0.34
N ALA A 356 -17.36 0.26 -0.93
CA ALA A 356 -18.05 1.18 -1.85
C ALA A 356 -18.56 0.44 -3.11
N CYS A 357 -17.74 -0.43 -3.70
CA CYS A 357 -18.13 -1.27 -4.83
C CYS A 357 -19.34 -2.16 -4.49
N ALA A 358 -19.30 -2.85 -3.33
CA ALA A 358 -20.38 -3.72 -2.87
C ALA A 358 -21.71 -2.94 -2.64
N MET A 359 -21.62 -1.75 -2.04
CA MET A 359 -22.79 -0.87 -1.89
C MET A 359 -23.43 -0.48 -3.22
N LEU A 360 -22.60 -0.13 -4.21
CA LEU A 360 -23.08 0.24 -5.55
C LEU A 360 -23.65 -0.96 -6.30
N TRP A 361 -23.06 -2.14 -6.16
CA TRP A 361 -23.56 -3.39 -6.75
C TRP A 361 -24.95 -3.75 -6.24
N LYS A 362 -25.21 -3.67 -4.92
CA LYS A 362 -26.53 -3.95 -4.33
C LYS A 362 -27.66 -3.13 -4.96
N ARG A 363 -27.34 -1.94 -5.51
CA ARG A 363 -28.34 -1.07 -6.16
C ARG A 363 -28.82 -1.57 -7.52
N GLY A 364 -28.15 -2.56 -8.12
CA GLY A 364 -28.57 -3.25 -9.36
C GLY A 364 -28.62 -2.37 -10.63
N GLN A 365 -28.03 -1.16 -10.60
CA GLN A 365 -28.05 -0.20 -11.71
C GLN A 365 -26.76 -0.27 -12.55
N PRO A 366 -26.70 0.38 -13.73
CA PRO A 366 -25.47 0.46 -14.53
C PRO A 366 -24.26 0.93 -13.75
N LEU A 367 -24.47 1.82 -12.75
CA LEU A 367 -23.42 2.31 -11.87
C LEU A 367 -22.76 1.20 -11.05
N GLY A 368 -23.52 0.21 -10.56
CA GLY A 368 -22.98 -0.93 -9.85
C GLY A 368 -22.10 -1.82 -10.74
N ARG A 369 -22.53 -2.06 -11.98
CA ARG A 369 -21.74 -2.81 -12.99
C ARG A 369 -20.43 -2.08 -13.30
N LEU A 370 -20.49 -0.75 -13.50
CA LEU A 370 -19.30 0.06 -13.76
C LEU A 370 -18.34 0.03 -12.58
N ALA A 371 -18.85 0.10 -11.33
CA ALA A 371 -18.03 -0.03 -10.13
C ALA A 371 -17.28 -1.37 -10.08
N VAL A 372 -17.95 -2.48 -10.42
CA VAL A 372 -17.32 -3.81 -10.49
C VAL A 372 -16.24 -3.84 -11.57
N ILE A 373 -16.54 -3.33 -12.77
CA ILE A 373 -15.57 -3.29 -13.89
C ILE A 373 -14.32 -2.50 -13.49
N VAL A 374 -14.51 -1.28 -12.98
CA VAL A 374 -13.39 -0.40 -12.55
C VAL A 374 -12.59 -1.04 -11.42
N THR A 375 -13.26 -1.61 -10.41
CA THR A 375 -12.58 -2.26 -9.28
C THR A 375 -11.85 -3.54 -9.69
N THR A 376 -12.42 -4.36 -10.57
CA THR A 376 -11.76 -5.55 -11.08
C THR A 376 -10.57 -5.20 -11.98
N ALA A 377 -10.74 -4.22 -12.88
CA ALA A 377 -9.66 -3.76 -13.75
C ALA A 377 -8.47 -3.23 -12.93
N GLN A 378 -8.72 -2.45 -11.88
CA GLN A 378 -7.63 -1.98 -11.01
C GLN A 378 -6.89 -3.14 -10.33
N ILE A 379 -7.63 -4.14 -9.77
CA ILE A 379 -7.00 -5.30 -9.14
C ILE A 379 -6.09 -6.00 -10.14
N LEU A 380 -6.59 -6.28 -11.35
CA LEU A 380 -5.83 -6.99 -12.39
C LEU A 380 -4.61 -6.20 -12.87
N LEU A 381 -4.75 -4.89 -13.10
CA LEU A 381 -3.68 -4.04 -13.61
C LEU A 381 -2.65 -3.62 -12.54
N THR A 382 -2.95 -3.85 -11.26
CA THR A 382 -2.01 -3.65 -10.15
C THR A 382 -1.51 -4.96 -9.54
N CYS A 383 -1.65 -6.09 -10.23
CA CYS A 383 -1.18 -7.39 -9.80
C CYS A 383 0.21 -7.70 -10.37
N ALA A 384 1.13 -8.19 -9.53
CA ALA A 384 2.48 -8.53 -9.97
C ALA A 384 2.52 -9.76 -10.90
N ILE A 385 1.70 -10.79 -10.64
CA ILE A 385 1.68 -12.03 -11.44
C ILE A 385 1.32 -11.78 -12.91
N PRO A 386 0.22 -11.08 -13.28
CA PRO A 386 -0.07 -10.74 -14.67
C PRO A 386 1.07 -9.99 -15.35
N TRP A 387 1.71 -9.06 -14.64
CA TRP A 387 2.86 -8.33 -15.15
C TRP A 387 4.08 -9.21 -15.37
N ALA A 388 4.40 -10.11 -14.43
CA ALA A 388 5.49 -11.07 -14.60
C ALA A 388 5.27 -11.99 -15.81
N LEU A 389 4.04 -12.45 -16.04
CA LEU A 389 3.68 -13.23 -17.23
C LEU A 389 3.80 -12.40 -18.51
N PHE A 390 3.31 -11.17 -18.51
CA PHE A 390 3.42 -10.24 -19.65
C PHE A 390 4.89 -9.99 -20.01
N PHE A 391 5.76 -9.70 -19.05
CA PHE A 391 7.19 -9.53 -19.28
C PHE A 391 7.85 -10.81 -19.78
N SER A 392 7.47 -11.96 -19.24
CA SER A 392 7.99 -13.26 -19.71
C SER A 392 7.64 -13.53 -21.17
N LEU A 393 6.42 -13.15 -21.59
CA LEU A 393 6.00 -13.28 -23.00
C LEU A 393 6.75 -12.30 -23.90
N ILE A 394 6.86 -11.02 -23.49
CA ILE A 394 7.56 -9.99 -24.25
C ILE A 394 9.03 -10.36 -24.49
N LYS A 395 9.71 -10.89 -23.47
CA LYS A 395 11.11 -11.33 -23.61
C LYS A 395 11.32 -12.41 -24.67
N ARG A 396 10.27 -13.15 -25.04
CA ARG A 396 10.32 -14.19 -26.11
C ARG A 396 10.07 -13.63 -27.49
N LEU A 397 9.56 -12.37 -27.59
CA LEU A 397 9.34 -11.71 -28.86
C LEU A 397 10.63 -11.02 -29.35
N PRO A 398 10.85 -10.94 -30.66
CA PRO A 398 11.96 -10.16 -31.18
C PRO A 398 11.83 -8.70 -30.76
N ALA A 399 12.95 -8.07 -30.40
CA ALA A 399 12.95 -6.67 -30.00
C ALA A 399 12.37 -5.80 -31.14
N PRO A 400 11.48 -4.82 -30.84
CA PRO A 400 10.94 -3.95 -31.85
C PRO A 400 12.06 -3.23 -32.63
N SER A 401 12.07 -3.34 -33.94
CA SER A 401 13.06 -2.70 -34.82
C SER A 401 12.85 -1.19 -34.97
N SER A 402 11.60 -0.73 -34.81
CA SER A 402 11.25 0.69 -34.93
C SER A 402 11.22 1.41 -33.58
N ASN A 403 11.55 2.71 -33.60
CA ASN A 403 11.44 3.58 -32.42
C ASN A 403 10.00 3.62 -31.90
N LEU A 404 9.01 3.67 -32.77
CA LEU A 404 7.59 3.65 -32.40
C LEU A 404 7.23 2.34 -31.67
N GLY A 405 7.69 1.20 -32.18
CA GLY A 405 7.44 -0.08 -31.54
C GLY A 405 8.01 -0.15 -30.12
N ARG A 406 9.22 0.39 -29.91
CA ARG A 406 9.82 0.50 -28.56
C ARG A 406 9.01 1.41 -27.64
N GLN A 407 8.57 2.58 -28.13
CA GLN A 407 7.74 3.50 -27.34
C GLN A 407 6.39 2.86 -26.97
N VAL A 408 5.71 2.19 -27.89
CA VAL A 408 4.46 1.48 -27.61
C VAL A 408 4.67 0.39 -26.55
N LEU A 409 5.77 -0.35 -26.63
CA LEU A 409 6.08 -1.38 -25.64
C LEU A 409 6.31 -0.78 -24.26
N ILE A 410 7.08 0.30 -24.13
CA ILE A 410 7.30 1.01 -22.87
C ILE A 410 5.97 1.55 -22.34
N ALA A 411 5.17 2.20 -23.18
CA ALA A 411 3.85 2.71 -22.77
C ALA A 411 2.94 1.60 -22.22
N ALA A 412 2.91 0.44 -22.90
CA ALA A 412 2.15 -0.71 -22.44
C ALA A 412 2.62 -1.27 -21.09
N GLN A 413 3.87 -1.03 -20.73
CA GLN A 413 4.46 -1.48 -19.45
C GLN A 413 4.20 -0.51 -18.30
N VAL A 414 4.26 0.80 -18.56
CA VAL A 414 4.30 1.81 -17.49
C VAL A 414 2.97 2.53 -17.27
N MET A 415 2.11 2.62 -18.28
CA MET A 415 0.89 3.43 -18.20
C MET A 415 -0.32 2.76 -17.54
N PRO A 416 -0.57 1.43 -17.69
CA PRO A 416 -1.85 0.86 -17.28
C PRO A 416 -2.16 1.00 -15.79
N ALA A 417 -1.19 0.75 -14.92
CA ALA A 417 -1.40 0.82 -13.47
C ALA A 417 -1.68 2.24 -12.96
N PRO A 418 -0.87 3.28 -13.25
CA PRO A 418 -1.20 4.65 -12.83
C PRO A 418 -2.49 5.17 -13.46
N LEU A 419 -2.78 4.85 -14.73
CA LEU A 419 -4.01 5.33 -15.39
C LEU A 419 -5.26 4.69 -14.78
N ILE A 420 -5.25 3.39 -14.48
CA ILE A 420 -6.40 2.76 -13.82
C ILE A 420 -6.60 3.33 -12.41
N LEU A 421 -5.53 3.63 -11.67
CA LEU A 421 -5.64 4.29 -10.36
C LEU A 421 -6.25 5.69 -10.48
N LEU A 422 -5.89 6.46 -11.50
CA LEU A 422 -6.52 7.75 -11.78
C LEU A 422 -8.01 7.59 -12.11
N VAL A 423 -8.37 6.60 -12.92
CA VAL A 423 -9.78 6.28 -13.23
C VAL A 423 -10.54 5.91 -11.95
N VAL A 424 -9.96 5.09 -11.06
CA VAL A 424 -10.54 4.74 -9.77
C VAL A 424 -10.74 5.98 -8.90
N ALA A 425 -9.72 6.82 -8.77
CA ALA A 425 -9.80 8.04 -7.99
C ALA A 425 -10.93 8.97 -8.47
N VAL A 426 -10.98 9.24 -9.79
CA VAL A 426 -11.99 10.11 -10.39
C VAL A 426 -13.39 9.49 -10.30
N PHE A 427 -13.54 8.20 -10.63
CA PHE A 427 -14.81 7.49 -10.58
C PHE A 427 -15.40 7.49 -9.17
N TYR A 428 -14.64 7.05 -8.17
CA TYR A 428 -15.15 7.01 -6.80
C TYR A 428 -15.29 8.40 -6.17
N LEU A 429 -14.50 9.39 -6.59
CA LEU A 429 -14.73 10.78 -6.21
C LEU A 429 -16.07 11.30 -6.75
N TRP A 430 -16.36 11.03 -8.01
CA TRP A 430 -17.66 11.36 -8.62
C TRP A 430 -18.81 10.64 -7.90
N VAL A 431 -18.66 9.34 -7.56
CA VAL A 431 -19.64 8.60 -6.73
C VAL A 431 -19.80 9.23 -5.37
N PHE A 432 -18.72 9.64 -4.72
CA PHE A 432 -18.76 10.31 -3.43
C PHE A 432 -19.53 11.65 -3.48
N PHE A 433 -19.43 12.39 -4.58
CA PHE A 433 -20.25 13.59 -4.78
C PHE A 433 -21.75 13.29 -4.80
N ARG A 434 -22.16 12.13 -5.27
CA ARG A 434 -23.56 11.66 -5.28
C ARG A 434 -23.96 10.89 -4.01
N SER A 435 -23.13 10.92 -2.96
CA SER A 435 -23.30 10.09 -1.76
C SER A 435 -24.66 10.27 -1.08
N ARG A 436 -25.25 11.48 -1.06
CA ARG A 436 -26.59 11.73 -0.46
C ARG A 436 -27.67 10.87 -1.12
N GLU A 437 -27.71 10.81 -2.44
CA GLU A 437 -28.64 9.98 -3.20
C GLU A 437 -28.36 8.48 -3.02
N ILE A 438 -27.07 8.14 -2.77
CA ILE A 438 -26.62 6.77 -2.62
C ILE A 438 -26.99 6.23 -1.25
N VAL A 439 -26.70 6.96 -0.19
CA VAL A 439 -26.96 6.55 1.19
C VAL A 439 -28.45 6.45 1.49
N SER A 440 -29.27 7.41 1.03
CA SER A 440 -30.73 7.38 1.24
C SER A 440 -31.45 6.18 0.60
N LYS A 441 -30.84 5.52 -0.39
CA LYS A 441 -31.43 4.35 -1.08
C LYS A 441 -30.85 3.01 -0.62
N VAL A 442 -29.84 3.00 0.24
CA VAL A 442 -29.20 1.79 0.78
C VAL A 442 -29.58 1.55 2.24
N ALA A 443 -30.02 2.60 2.96
CA ALA A 443 -30.64 2.49 4.27
C ALA A 443 -32.08 1.95 4.15
#